data_2d5234b7918a6c7bf68d3beedada79bc
#
_entry.id   2d5234b7918a6c7bf68d3beedada79bc
#
_cell.length_a   1.000
_cell.length_b   1.000
_cell.length_c   1.000
_cell.angle_alpha   90.00
_cell.angle_beta   90.00
_cell.angle_gamma   90.00
#
_symmetry.space_group_name_H-M   'P 1'
#
loop_
_entity.id
_entity.type
_entity.pdbx_description
1 polymer ?
#
loop_
_entity_poly.entity_id
_entity_poly.type
_entity_poly.pdbx_seq_one_letter_code
_entity_poly.pdbx_strand_id
1 'polypeptide(L)'
;MNEKIFLNIGSGQRNFQKPWINIDCRDQGYPVDILTDVKDLSMFADNSVDIIVAHHLLEHIDIGELEQYIAEWYRVLKSGGKLDIFVPHITKLFEA
;
A
#
# COMPACT_ATOMS: atom_id res chain seq x y z
N MET A 1 -5.36 -15.76 -17.40
CA MET A 1 -6.11 -14.54 -17.11
C MET A 1 -5.42 -13.74 -16.05
N ASN A 2 -5.29 -12.46 -16.28
CA ASN A 2 -4.56 -11.60 -15.36
C ASN A 2 -5.55 -10.91 -14.43
N GLU A 3 -5.61 -11.40 -13.22
CA GLU A 3 -6.36 -10.69 -12.20
C GLU A 3 -5.57 -9.47 -11.76
N LYS A 4 -6.26 -8.35 -11.60
CA LYS A 4 -5.66 -7.13 -11.10
C LYS A 4 -5.61 -7.18 -9.58
N ILE A 5 -4.50 -6.68 -9.02
CA ILE A 5 -4.30 -6.61 -7.57
C ILE A 5 -4.21 -5.15 -7.15
N PHE A 6 -5.09 -4.75 -6.25
CA PHE A 6 -5.15 -3.40 -5.72
C PHE A 6 -4.94 -3.44 -4.21
N LEU A 7 -3.95 -2.70 -3.72
CA LEU A 7 -3.62 -2.67 -2.29
C LEU A 7 -3.96 -1.31 -1.68
N ASN A 8 -4.68 -1.36 -0.57
CA ASN A 8 -4.92 -0.21 0.30
C ASN A 8 -4.06 -0.40 1.55
N ILE A 9 -2.87 0.18 1.57
CA ILE A 9 -1.92 -0.02 2.66
C ILE A 9 -2.07 1.04 3.73
N GLY A 10 -1.91 0.65 4.99
CA GLY A 10 -2.17 1.53 6.11
C GLY A 10 -3.64 1.90 6.19
N SER A 11 -4.53 0.92 5.95
CA SER A 11 -5.95 1.19 5.75
C SER A 11 -6.65 1.75 6.99
N GLY A 12 -6.26 1.30 8.19
CA GLY A 12 -6.95 1.73 9.40
C GLY A 12 -8.45 1.52 9.26
N GLN A 13 -9.23 2.57 9.54
CA GLN A 13 -10.68 2.52 9.38
C GLN A 13 -11.14 2.87 7.95
N ARG A 14 -10.22 3.18 7.04
CA ARG A 14 -10.54 3.54 5.67
C ARG A 14 -10.42 2.32 4.76
N ASN A 15 -11.31 1.36 4.96
CA ASN A 15 -11.28 0.13 4.19
C ASN A 15 -12.02 0.30 2.88
N PHE A 16 -11.45 -0.23 1.81
CA PHE A 16 -12.06 -0.24 0.49
C PHE A 16 -12.74 -1.58 0.26
N GLN A 17 -13.80 -1.57 -0.52
CA GLN A 17 -14.50 -2.80 -0.87
C GLN A 17 -13.69 -3.62 -1.87
N LYS A 18 -13.99 -4.93 -1.92
CA LYS A 18 -13.38 -5.80 -2.91
C LYS A 18 -13.52 -5.22 -4.31
N PRO A 19 -12.54 -5.36 -5.17
CA PRO A 19 -11.41 -6.29 -5.07
C PRO A 19 -10.20 -5.74 -4.32
N TRP A 20 -10.32 -4.62 -3.64
CA TRP A 20 -9.20 -4.05 -2.89
C TRP A 20 -8.80 -4.94 -1.72
N ILE A 21 -7.50 -5.04 -1.49
CA ILE A 21 -6.92 -5.76 -0.35
C ILE A 21 -6.48 -4.70 0.65
N ASN A 22 -7.08 -4.72 1.83
CA ASN A 22 -6.79 -3.76 2.90
C ASN A 22 -5.72 -4.32 3.82
N ILE A 23 -4.64 -3.57 4.00
CA ILE A 23 -3.47 -4.01 4.78
C ILE A 23 -3.17 -2.99 5.87
N ASP A 24 -3.00 -3.45 7.09
CA ASP A 24 -2.57 -2.61 8.20
C ASP A 24 -1.72 -3.44 9.16
N CYS A 25 -0.91 -2.76 9.96
CA CYS A 25 -0.08 -3.42 10.97
C CYS A 25 -0.78 -3.54 12.31
N ARG A 26 -1.94 -2.95 12.46
CA ARG A 26 -2.67 -2.92 13.74
C ARG A 26 -4.06 -3.49 13.59
N ASP A 27 -4.42 -4.33 14.56
CA ASP A 27 -5.79 -4.79 14.71
C ASP A 27 -6.49 -3.85 15.68
N GLN A 28 -7.26 -2.92 15.13
CA GLN A 28 -7.98 -1.92 15.92
C GLN A 28 -9.50 -2.12 15.83
N GLY A 29 -9.93 -3.33 15.50
CA GLY A 29 -11.34 -3.62 15.35
C GLY A 29 -11.91 -3.27 13.99
N TYR A 30 -11.09 -2.81 13.08
CA TYR A 30 -11.51 -2.54 11.70
C TYR A 30 -11.22 -3.76 10.82
N PRO A 31 -12.05 -4.01 9.80
CA PRO A 31 -11.77 -5.14 8.91
C PRO A 31 -10.49 -4.91 8.11
N VAL A 32 -9.54 -5.81 8.28
CA VAL A 32 -8.26 -5.78 7.58
C VAL A 32 -8.07 -7.15 6.94
N ASP A 33 -7.72 -7.16 5.65
CA ASP A 33 -7.55 -8.43 4.94
C ASP A 33 -6.22 -9.08 5.29
N ILE A 34 -5.17 -8.27 5.42
CA ILE A 34 -3.83 -8.76 5.78
C ILE A 34 -3.29 -7.88 6.89
N LEU A 35 -2.91 -8.52 7.99
CA LEU A 35 -2.31 -7.84 9.15
C LEU A 35 -0.80 -7.98 9.06
N THR A 36 -0.13 -6.95 8.59
CA THR A 36 1.33 -6.93 8.46
C THR A 36 1.84 -5.50 8.43
N ASP A 37 3.11 -5.32 8.73
CA ASP A 37 3.77 -4.03 8.51
C ASP A 37 3.89 -3.82 6.99
N VAL A 38 3.48 -2.63 6.54
CA VAL A 38 3.43 -2.36 5.10
C VAL A 38 4.80 -2.27 4.44
N LYS A 39 5.88 -2.32 5.20
CA LYS A 39 7.23 -2.48 4.65
C LYS A 39 7.54 -3.95 4.29
N ASP A 40 6.66 -4.87 4.67
CA ASP A 40 6.80 -6.29 4.39
C ASP A 40 5.61 -6.76 3.57
N LEU A 41 5.76 -6.73 2.26
CA LEU A 41 4.77 -7.24 1.32
C LEU A 41 5.25 -8.53 0.66
N SER A 42 5.98 -9.35 1.43
CA SER A 42 6.60 -10.58 0.93
C SER A 42 5.59 -11.61 0.43
N MET A 43 4.32 -11.48 0.83
CA MET A 43 3.26 -12.35 0.32
C MET A 43 2.91 -12.03 -1.14
N PHE A 44 3.41 -10.93 -1.68
CA PHE A 44 3.21 -10.57 -3.08
C PHE A 44 4.51 -10.71 -3.87
N ALA A 45 4.41 -11.30 -5.05
CA ALA A 45 5.57 -11.45 -5.93
C ALA A 45 6.00 -10.11 -6.51
N ASP A 46 7.23 -10.06 -7.00
CA ASP A 46 7.71 -8.90 -7.74
C ASP A 46 6.79 -8.64 -8.93
N ASN A 47 6.52 -7.38 -9.21
CA ASN A 47 5.76 -6.96 -10.40
C ASN A 47 4.38 -7.61 -10.49
N SER A 48 3.68 -7.74 -9.36
CA SER A 48 2.37 -8.41 -9.32
C SER A 48 1.21 -7.47 -9.05
N VAL A 49 1.47 -6.26 -8.54
CA VAL A 49 0.44 -5.36 -8.06
C VAL A 49 0.20 -4.23 -9.06
N ASP A 50 -1.07 -3.91 -9.31
CA ASP A 50 -1.44 -2.89 -10.28
C ASP A 50 -1.51 -1.50 -9.67
N ILE A 51 -2.08 -1.39 -8.47
CA ILE A 51 -2.26 -0.10 -7.80
C ILE A 51 -2.02 -0.26 -6.30
N ILE A 52 -1.28 0.67 -5.73
CA ILE A 52 -1.13 0.81 -4.28
C ILE A 52 -1.65 2.18 -3.88
N VAL A 53 -2.54 2.22 -2.91
CA VAL A 53 -3.02 3.45 -2.29
C VAL A 53 -2.45 3.53 -0.87
N ALA A 54 -1.85 4.66 -0.54
CA ALA A 54 -1.26 4.92 0.77
C ALA A 54 -1.75 6.27 1.27
N HIS A 55 -2.99 6.31 1.79
CA HIS A 55 -3.58 7.53 2.29
C HIS A 55 -3.32 7.68 3.78
N HIS A 56 -2.82 8.86 4.19
CA HIS A 56 -2.54 9.18 5.60
C HIS A 56 -1.55 8.21 6.25
N LEU A 57 -0.65 7.64 5.47
CA LEU A 57 0.31 6.67 5.97
C LEU A 57 1.70 7.26 6.15
N LEU A 58 2.16 8.04 5.17
CA LEU A 58 3.55 8.55 5.16
C LEU A 58 3.89 9.39 6.37
N GLU A 59 2.92 10.12 6.90
CA GLU A 59 3.12 10.95 8.08
C GLU A 59 3.46 10.13 9.33
N HIS A 60 3.18 8.84 9.33
CA HIS A 60 3.48 7.92 10.42
C HIS A 60 4.75 7.12 10.22
N ILE A 61 5.44 7.33 9.09
CA ILE A 61 6.68 6.63 8.78
C ILE A 61 7.85 7.53 9.11
N ASP A 62 8.80 6.99 9.86
CA ASP A 62 10.04 7.69 10.15
C ASP A 62 10.77 7.96 8.85
N ILE A 63 11.18 9.21 8.64
CA ILE A 63 11.83 9.60 7.39
C ILE A 63 13.10 8.79 7.11
N GLY A 64 13.79 8.33 8.14
CA GLY A 64 14.97 7.49 7.97
C GLY A 64 14.65 6.11 7.43
N GLU A 65 13.40 5.67 7.53
CA GLU A 65 12.95 4.37 7.04
C GLU A 65 12.14 4.45 5.76
N LEU A 66 11.76 5.65 5.33
CA LEU A 66 10.86 5.84 4.21
C LEU A 66 11.35 5.17 2.93
N GLU A 67 12.65 5.20 2.69
CA GLU A 67 13.24 4.60 1.50
C GLU A 67 12.99 3.08 1.46
N GLN A 68 13.06 2.40 2.60
CA GLN A 68 12.79 0.96 2.68
C GLN A 68 11.34 0.65 2.33
N TYR A 69 10.41 1.46 2.83
CA TYR A 69 9.00 1.29 2.55
C TYR A 69 8.73 1.45 1.05
N ILE A 70 9.25 2.52 0.48
CA ILE A 70 9.01 2.81 -0.94
C ILE A 70 9.64 1.76 -1.83
N ALA A 71 10.84 1.27 -1.47
CA ALA A 71 11.49 0.21 -2.23
C ALA A 71 10.63 -1.05 -2.29
N GLU A 72 10.02 -1.43 -1.17
CA GLU A 72 9.16 -2.61 -1.13
C GLU A 72 7.90 -2.41 -1.97
N TRP A 73 7.29 -1.21 -1.90
CA TRP A 73 6.11 -0.91 -2.70
C TRP A 73 6.42 -0.96 -4.20
N TYR A 74 7.55 -0.41 -4.62
CA TYR A 74 7.96 -0.48 -6.02
C TYR A 74 8.30 -1.89 -6.45
N ARG A 75 8.86 -2.71 -5.55
CA ARG A 75 9.18 -4.10 -5.88
C ARG A 75 7.94 -4.86 -6.35
N VAL A 76 6.82 -4.69 -5.63
CA VAL A 76 5.60 -5.43 -5.94
C VAL A 76 4.80 -4.80 -7.08
N LEU A 77 5.01 -3.53 -7.39
CA LEU A 77 4.28 -2.88 -8.47
C LEU A 77 4.73 -3.36 -9.84
N LYS A 78 3.76 -3.58 -10.72
CA LYS A 78 4.03 -3.86 -12.12
C LYS A 78 4.62 -2.61 -12.79
N SER A 79 5.35 -2.82 -13.88
CA SER A 79 5.74 -1.71 -14.75
C SER A 79 4.46 -1.02 -15.25
N GLY A 80 4.38 0.29 -15.07
CA GLY A 80 3.15 1.03 -15.36
C GLY A 80 2.14 1.02 -14.23
N GLY A 81 2.40 0.29 -13.16
CA GLY A 81 1.55 0.31 -11.97
C GLY A 81 1.57 1.68 -11.30
N LYS A 82 0.59 1.93 -10.44
CA LYS A 82 0.41 3.26 -9.85
C LYS A 82 0.50 3.21 -8.34
N LEU A 83 1.20 4.19 -7.79
CA LEU A 83 1.28 4.42 -6.36
C LEU A 83 0.63 5.76 -6.06
N ASP A 84 -0.52 5.73 -5.39
CA ASP A 84 -1.30 6.91 -5.02
C ASP A 84 -1.05 7.23 -3.55
N ILE A 85 -0.31 8.30 -3.30
CA ILE A 85 0.04 8.73 -1.94
C ILE A 85 -0.74 10.00 -1.61
N PHE A 86 -1.43 9.97 -0.48
CA PHE A 86 -2.14 11.14 0.03
C PHE A 86 -1.71 11.43 1.46
N VAL A 87 -1.23 12.65 1.70
CA VAL A 87 -0.99 13.18 3.04
C VAL A 87 -1.75 14.50 3.18
N PRO A 88 -1.95 15.03 4.40
CA PRO A 88 -2.89 16.14 4.63
C PRO A 88 -2.73 17.35 3.72
N HIS A 89 -1.55 17.64 3.24
CA HIS A 89 -1.32 18.85 2.43
C HIS A 89 -0.84 18.55 1.03
N ILE A 90 -0.65 17.28 0.69
CA ILE A 90 -0.06 16.89 -0.60
C ILE A 90 -0.73 15.63 -1.10
N THR A 91 -1.15 15.66 -2.36
CA THR A 91 -1.58 14.44 -3.06
C THR A 91 -0.61 14.21 -4.21
N LYS A 92 -0.01 13.04 -4.27
CA LYS A 92 0.94 12.66 -5.30
C LYS A 92 0.57 11.33 -5.92
N LEU A 93 0.64 11.25 -7.24
CA LEU A 93 0.48 10.02 -7.99
C LEU A 93 1.79 9.69 -8.70
N PHE A 94 2.29 8.48 -8.47
CA PHE A 94 3.51 8.01 -9.09
C PHE A 94 3.22 6.79 -9.96
N GLU A 95 3.89 6.72 -11.10
CA GLU A 95 3.87 5.53 -11.95
C GLU A 95 5.18 4.78 -11.82
N ALA A 96 5.07 3.48 -11.70
CA ALA A 96 6.24 2.61 -11.61
C ALA A 96 6.82 2.32 -13.01
#